data_aa499147543e52d16e7a9444e087cb3a
#
_entry.id   aa499147543e52d16e7a9444e087cb3a
#
_cell.length_a   1.000
_cell.length_b   1.000
_cell.length_c   1.000
_cell.angle_alpha   90.00
_cell.angle_beta   90.00
_cell.angle_gamma   90.00
#
_symmetry.space_group_name_H-M   'P 1'
#
loop_
_entity.id
_entity.type
_entity.pdbx_description
1 polymer ?
#
loop_
_entity_poly.entity_id
_entity_poly.type
_entity_poly.pdbx_seq_one_letter_code
_entity_poly.pdbx_strand_id
1 'polypeptide(L)'
;SMKAQLAGIASERKYEKEGGPGVVRCAEILRQYSSSPAPDLQAFVQWLFFNLYVGNNDSHAKNLSIYWRPEQGVRLTPFYDLMCTRVYPGLSKEFAFNVGGEVLPGQMGAAQMRGLAQQLGMGHAYLNKVARHLADKIPAAIDKAVAELAPCLPPSGRTFAESKLTPEVKSTTRRMAARLCG
;
A
#
# COMPACT_ATOMS: atom_id res chain seq x y z
N SER A 1 -6.74 16.19 -7.08
CA SER A 1 -5.30 15.87 -7.07
C SER A 1 -4.76 15.91 -8.49
N MET A 2 -3.54 16.38 -8.67
CA MET A 2 -2.84 16.47 -9.98
C MET A 2 -2.85 15.14 -10.76
N LYS A 3 -2.99 14.00 -10.10
CA LYS A 3 -3.07 12.65 -10.70
C LYS A 3 -4.37 12.30 -11.40
N ALA A 4 -5.49 12.70 -10.83
CA ALA A 4 -6.76 12.52 -11.51
C ALA A 4 -6.76 13.31 -12.83
N GLN A 5 -6.08 14.46 -12.84
CA GLN A 5 -5.89 15.28 -14.04
C GLN A 5 -4.94 14.63 -15.05
N LEU A 6 -3.79 14.06 -14.60
CA LEU A 6 -2.83 13.37 -15.48
C LEU A 6 -3.38 12.04 -16.04
N ALA A 7 -4.24 11.37 -15.30
CA ALA A 7 -4.87 10.13 -15.76
C ALA A 7 -6.14 10.36 -16.61
N GLY A 8 -6.60 11.63 -16.75
CA GLY A 8 -7.85 11.95 -17.48
C GLY A 8 -9.10 11.37 -16.83
N ILE A 9 -9.07 11.11 -15.53
CA ILE A 9 -10.16 10.43 -14.80
C ILE A 9 -10.84 11.44 -13.88
N ALA A 10 -12.18 11.40 -13.87
CA ALA A 10 -12.99 12.24 -13.00
C ALA A 10 -12.62 12.04 -11.52
N SER A 11 -12.55 13.15 -10.76
CA SER A 11 -12.11 13.16 -9.36
C SER A 11 -12.97 12.27 -8.43
N GLU A 12 -14.14 11.85 -8.86
CA GLU A 12 -15.12 11.06 -8.11
C GLU A 12 -14.79 9.57 -8.07
N ARG A 13 -14.05 9.03 -9.07
CA ARG A 13 -13.71 7.61 -9.15
C ARG A 13 -12.49 7.29 -8.30
N LYS A 14 -12.72 6.68 -7.15
CA LYS A 14 -11.67 6.33 -6.17
C LYS A 14 -11.05 4.96 -6.44
N TYR A 15 -11.89 3.98 -6.67
CA TYR A 15 -11.53 2.57 -6.74
C TYR A 15 -11.36 2.12 -8.18
N GLU A 16 -10.46 1.17 -8.42
CA GLU A 16 -10.23 0.60 -9.75
C GLU A 16 -11.52 0.00 -10.34
N LYS A 17 -12.33 -0.68 -9.53
CA LYS A 17 -13.65 -1.21 -9.93
C LYS A 17 -14.65 -0.15 -10.37
N GLU A 18 -14.46 1.10 -9.97
CA GLU A 18 -15.27 2.25 -10.37
C GLU A 18 -14.67 3.01 -11.57
N GLY A 19 -13.60 2.45 -12.18
CA GLY A 19 -12.84 3.07 -13.28
C GLY A 19 -11.75 4.05 -12.79
N GLY A 20 -11.35 3.98 -11.53
CA GLY A 20 -10.16 4.65 -11.00
C GLY A 20 -8.86 4.02 -11.52
N PRO A 21 -7.70 4.67 -11.35
CA PRO A 21 -6.43 4.14 -11.80
C PRO A 21 -6.04 2.88 -11.02
N GLY A 22 -5.80 1.77 -11.72
CA GLY A 22 -5.24 0.54 -11.17
C GLY A 22 -3.72 0.58 -11.03
N VAL A 23 -3.14 -0.53 -10.57
CA VAL A 23 -1.67 -0.66 -10.37
C VAL A 23 -0.88 -0.40 -11.64
N VAL A 24 -1.37 -0.88 -12.78
CA VAL A 24 -0.73 -0.69 -14.10
C VAL A 24 -0.65 0.79 -14.43
N ARG A 25 -1.78 1.49 -14.35
CA ARG A 25 -1.85 2.91 -14.68
C ARG A 25 -1.01 3.78 -13.75
N CYS A 26 -0.97 3.47 -12.46
CA CYS A 26 -0.08 4.15 -11.52
C CYS A 26 1.39 3.96 -11.88
N ALA A 27 1.80 2.74 -12.24
CA ALA A 27 3.16 2.45 -12.66
C ALA A 27 3.53 3.13 -13.98
N GLU A 28 2.63 3.18 -14.96
CA GLU A 28 2.81 3.91 -16.22
C GLU A 28 3.03 5.40 -16.00
N ILE A 29 2.22 6.03 -15.13
CA ILE A 29 2.36 7.45 -14.78
C ILE A 29 3.74 7.70 -14.16
N LEU A 30 4.20 6.85 -13.26
CA LEU A 30 5.53 6.98 -12.67
C LEU A 30 6.65 6.81 -13.70
N ARG A 31 6.53 5.85 -14.63
CA ARG A 31 7.51 5.67 -15.71
C ARG A 31 7.57 6.86 -16.65
N GLN A 32 6.42 7.44 -16.96
CA GLN A 32 6.29 8.52 -17.93
C GLN A 32 6.72 9.88 -17.36
N TYR A 33 6.36 10.18 -16.11
CA TYR A 33 6.47 11.54 -15.58
C TYR A 33 7.48 11.71 -14.45
N SER A 34 7.91 10.63 -13.79
CA SER A 34 8.93 10.76 -12.75
C SER A 34 10.30 11.05 -13.34
N SER A 35 11.02 11.97 -12.74
CA SER A 35 12.43 12.23 -13.06
C SER A 35 13.38 11.14 -12.54
N SER A 36 12.88 10.24 -11.67
CA SER A 36 13.59 9.08 -11.15
C SER A 36 12.65 7.89 -11.08
N PRO A 37 12.28 7.27 -12.22
CA PRO A 37 11.22 6.25 -12.25
C PRO A 37 11.53 5.01 -11.41
N ALA A 38 12.78 4.53 -11.39
CA ALA A 38 13.11 3.29 -10.69
C ALA A 38 12.92 3.40 -9.16
N PRO A 39 13.48 4.41 -8.45
CA PRO A 39 13.18 4.59 -7.02
C PRO A 39 11.70 4.84 -6.73
N ASP A 40 10.99 5.60 -7.58
CA ASP A 40 9.58 5.89 -7.35
C ASP A 40 8.69 4.66 -7.58
N LEU A 41 9.02 3.81 -8.55
CA LEU A 41 8.36 2.50 -8.73
C LEU A 41 8.65 1.55 -7.57
N GLN A 42 9.88 1.54 -7.06
CA GLN A 42 10.21 0.76 -5.86
C GLN A 42 9.39 1.23 -4.65
N ALA A 43 9.30 2.54 -4.43
CA ALA A 43 8.50 3.12 -3.37
C ALA A 43 7.00 2.78 -3.53
N PHE A 44 6.48 2.83 -4.77
CA PHE A 44 5.10 2.44 -5.06
C PHE A 44 4.82 0.97 -4.72
N VAL A 45 5.71 0.05 -5.10
CA VAL A 45 5.60 -1.37 -4.77
C VAL A 45 5.66 -1.60 -3.26
N GLN A 46 6.59 -0.93 -2.57
CA GLN A 46 6.66 -0.97 -1.10
C GLN A 46 5.36 -0.47 -0.46
N TRP A 47 4.78 0.60 -0.97
CA TRP A 47 3.51 1.13 -0.50
C TRP A 47 2.34 0.15 -0.72
N LEU A 48 2.27 -0.55 -1.86
CA LEU A 48 1.26 -1.58 -2.10
C LEU A 48 1.35 -2.71 -1.06
N PHE A 49 2.54 -3.29 -0.87
CA PHE A 49 2.71 -4.36 0.12
C PHE A 49 2.51 -3.88 1.55
N PHE A 50 2.97 -2.68 1.89
CA PHE A 50 2.73 -2.10 3.20
C PHE A 50 1.24 -2.03 3.51
N ASN A 51 0.43 -1.47 2.61
CA ASN A 51 -1.02 -1.34 2.81
C ASN A 51 -1.72 -2.71 2.92
N LEU A 52 -1.31 -3.71 2.13
CA LEU A 52 -1.80 -5.08 2.27
C LEU A 52 -1.47 -5.68 3.64
N TYR A 53 -0.26 -5.46 4.13
CA TYR A 53 0.24 -6.01 5.38
C TYR A 53 -0.36 -5.36 6.62
N VAL A 54 -0.52 -4.05 6.62
CA VAL A 54 -1.16 -3.35 7.74
C VAL A 54 -2.68 -3.41 7.70
N GLY A 55 -3.25 -3.94 6.62
CA GLY A 55 -4.71 -4.06 6.45
C GLY A 55 -5.39 -2.73 6.13
N ASN A 56 -4.77 -1.89 5.32
CA ASN A 56 -5.37 -0.67 4.78
C ASN A 56 -6.07 -0.96 3.46
N ASN A 57 -7.33 -1.32 3.50
CA ASN A 57 -8.11 -1.62 2.30
C ASN A 57 -8.53 -0.36 1.52
N ASP A 58 -8.50 0.82 2.13
CA ASP A 58 -8.87 2.11 1.50
C ASP A 58 -7.68 2.84 0.85
N SER A 59 -6.57 2.16 0.62
CA SER A 59 -5.37 2.70 -0.01
C SER A 59 -5.52 2.82 -1.54
N HIS A 60 -6.31 3.76 -2.00
CA HIS A 60 -6.60 3.98 -3.43
C HIS A 60 -5.63 4.97 -4.11
N ALA A 61 -5.71 5.09 -5.44
CA ALA A 61 -4.79 5.91 -6.23
C ALA A 61 -4.76 7.41 -5.88
N LYS A 62 -5.81 7.95 -5.22
CA LYS A 62 -5.81 9.34 -4.73
C LYS A 62 -4.85 9.57 -3.56
N ASN A 63 -4.47 8.50 -2.84
CA ASN A 63 -3.49 8.56 -1.76
C ASN A 63 -2.04 8.56 -2.25
N LEU A 64 -1.86 8.58 -3.56
CA LEU A 64 -0.55 8.73 -4.19
C LEU A 64 -0.48 10.09 -4.87
N SER A 65 0.57 10.85 -4.80
CA SER A 65 0.76 12.13 -5.49
C SER A 65 2.16 12.26 -6.06
N ILE A 66 2.28 12.99 -7.15
CA ILE A 66 3.56 13.43 -7.68
C ILE A 66 3.68 14.93 -7.48
N TYR A 67 4.87 15.41 -7.25
CA TYR A 67 5.17 16.82 -7.09
C TYR A 67 6.43 17.19 -7.89
N TRP A 68 6.57 18.45 -8.18
CA TRP A 68 7.77 18.99 -8.81
C TRP A 68 8.60 19.77 -7.80
N ARG A 69 9.91 19.56 -7.84
CA ARG A 69 10.91 20.34 -7.08
C ARG A 69 12.02 20.81 -8.02
N PRO A 70 12.54 22.04 -7.86
CA PRO A 70 13.57 22.59 -8.75
C PRO A 70 14.79 21.68 -8.92
N GLU A 71 15.26 21.05 -7.85
CA GLU A 71 16.49 20.25 -7.86
C GLU A 71 16.27 18.75 -8.12
N GLN A 72 15.03 18.26 -7.97
CA GLN A 72 14.70 16.83 -8.06
C GLN A 72 13.79 16.48 -9.23
N GLY A 73 13.21 17.50 -9.89
CA GLY A 73 12.21 17.29 -10.93
C GLY A 73 10.90 16.73 -10.36
N VAL A 74 10.21 15.93 -11.16
CA VAL A 74 8.94 15.29 -10.78
C VAL A 74 9.22 14.01 -10.02
N ARG A 75 8.68 13.88 -8.82
CA ARG A 75 8.86 12.74 -7.92
C ARG A 75 7.55 12.29 -7.29
N LEU A 76 7.49 11.03 -6.88
CA LEU A 76 6.42 10.53 -6.01
C LEU A 76 6.53 11.23 -4.65
N THR A 77 5.38 11.69 -4.09
CA THR A 77 5.36 12.32 -2.75
C THR A 77 5.61 11.27 -1.66
N PRO A 78 6.07 11.70 -0.48
CA PRO A 78 5.94 10.86 0.72
C PRO A 78 4.50 10.37 0.90
N PHE A 79 4.35 9.17 1.41
CA PHE A 79 3.04 8.55 1.59
C PHE A 79 2.29 9.18 2.77
N TYR A 80 0.98 9.24 2.62
CA TYR A 80 0.03 9.73 3.62
C TYR A 80 -1.19 8.82 3.64
N ASP A 81 -2.09 9.03 4.59
CA ASP A 81 -3.31 8.25 4.78
C ASP A 81 -3.02 6.74 4.96
N LEU A 82 -1.99 6.46 5.76
CA LEU A 82 -1.57 5.11 6.13
C LEU A 82 -2.28 4.70 7.42
N MET A 83 -3.29 3.87 7.31
CA MET A 83 -4.12 3.43 8.42
C MET A 83 -4.39 1.92 8.34
N CYS A 84 -4.81 1.32 9.45
CA CYS A 84 -5.35 -0.04 9.47
C CYS A 84 -6.87 0.02 9.45
N THR A 85 -7.49 -0.12 8.27
CA THR A 85 -8.96 -0.08 8.14
C THR A 85 -9.64 -1.31 8.73
N ARG A 86 -8.92 -2.42 8.87
CA ARG A 86 -9.43 -3.70 9.39
C ARG A 86 -9.83 -3.66 10.87
N VAL A 87 -9.32 -2.72 11.65
CA VAL A 87 -9.70 -2.55 13.06
C VAL A 87 -11.06 -1.90 13.24
N TYR A 88 -11.64 -1.37 12.16
CA TYR A 88 -12.95 -0.71 12.18
C TYR A 88 -14.02 -1.64 11.56
N PRO A 89 -15.08 -1.97 12.30
CA PRO A 89 -16.17 -2.77 11.76
C PRO A 89 -16.94 -2.02 10.67
N GLY A 90 -17.48 -2.76 9.70
CA GLY A 90 -18.34 -2.19 8.64
C GLY A 90 -17.61 -1.61 7.45
N LEU A 91 -16.27 -1.50 7.46
CA LEU A 91 -15.52 -1.04 6.30
C LEU A 91 -15.32 -2.17 5.26
N SER A 92 -15.06 -1.78 4.01
CA SER A 92 -14.84 -2.70 2.90
C SER A 92 -13.73 -3.71 3.21
N LYS A 93 -13.97 -4.97 2.85
CA LYS A 93 -12.96 -6.02 2.89
C LYS A 93 -12.15 -6.11 1.60
N GLU A 94 -12.59 -5.44 0.53
CA GLU A 94 -11.88 -5.37 -0.73
C GLU A 94 -10.75 -4.34 -0.65
N PHE A 95 -9.59 -4.71 -1.16
CA PHE A 95 -8.48 -3.80 -1.38
C PHE A 95 -8.81 -2.85 -2.54
N ALA A 96 -8.33 -1.63 -2.48
CA ALA A 96 -8.69 -0.62 -3.48
C ALA A 96 -8.09 -0.88 -4.87
N PHE A 97 -7.12 -1.76 -4.98
CA PHE A 97 -6.48 -2.17 -6.24
C PHE A 97 -6.71 -3.65 -6.54
N ASN A 98 -6.81 -3.95 -7.84
CA ASN A 98 -6.71 -5.30 -8.34
C ASN A 98 -5.24 -5.75 -8.36
N VAL A 99 -4.91 -6.76 -7.57
CA VAL A 99 -3.56 -7.31 -7.45
C VAL A 99 -3.55 -8.70 -8.09
N GLY A 100 -2.99 -8.80 -9.29
CA GLY A 100 -2.89 -10.06 -10.00
C GLY A 100 -4.23 -10.76 -10.28
N GLY A 101 -5.29 -9.97 -10.51
CA GLY A 101 -6.64 -10.49 -10.80
C GLY A 101 -7.56 -10.59 -9.57
N GLU A 102 -7.11 -10.18 -8.37
CA GLU A 102 -7.88 -10.32 -7.13
C GLU A 102 -7.94 -9.00 -6.35
N VAL A 103 -9.07 -8.72 -5.72
CA VAL A 103 -9.29 -7.55 -4.84
C VAL A 103 -9.47 -7.93 -3.38
N LEU A 104 -9.77 -9.19 -3.08
CA LEU A 104 -9.93 -9.66 -1.70
C LEU A 104 -8.57 -10.10 -1.12
N PRO A 105 -7.99 -9.38 -0.16
CA PRO A 105 -6.69 -9.76 0.41
C PRO A 105 -6.65 -11.19 0.96
N GLY A 106 -7.80 -11.69 1.43
CA GLY A 106 -7.95 -13.06 1.92
C GLY A 106 -7.75 -14.14 0.85
N GLN A 107 -7.93 -13.81 -0.42
CA GLN A 107 -7.79 -14.71 -1.57
C GLN A 107 -6.46 -14.53 -2.33
N MET A 108 -5.70 -13.48 -1.99
CA MET A 108 -4.40 -13.24 -2.62
C MET A 108 -3.35 -14.23 -2.13
N GLY A 109 -2.60 -14.80 -3.07
CA GLY A 109 -1.52 -15.75 -2.81
C GLY A 109 -0.42 -15.68 -3.87
N ALA A 110 0.36 -16.75 -4.02
CA ALA A 110 1.50 -16.80 -4.95
C ALA A 110 1.07 -16.56 -6.42
N ALA A 111 -0.14 -16.95 -6.82
CA ALA A 111 -0.67 -16.69 -8.16
C ALA A 111 -0.84 -15.17 -8.38
N GLN A 112 -1.38 -14.45 -7.41
CA GLN A 112 -1.57 -13.00 -7.46
C GLN A 112 -0.22 -12.26 -7.43
N MET A 113 0.77 -12.78 -6.71
CA MET A 113 2.14 -12.24 -6.76
C MET A 113 2.73 -12.34 -8.18
N ARG A 114 2.55 -13.48 -8.87
CA ARG A 114 2.98 -13.63 -10.26
C ARG A 114 2.19 -12.70 -11.20
N GLY A 115 0.87 -12.60 -11.00
CA GLY A 115 0.02 -11.68 -11.76
C GLY A 115 0.42 -10.21 -11.57
N LEU A 116 0.75 -9.80 -10.35
CA LEU A 116 1.25 -8.44 -10.06
C LEU A 116 2.59 -8.19 -10.76
N ALA A 117 3.48 -9.18 -10.79
CA ALA A 117 4.75 -9.08 -11.51
C ALA A 117 4.53 -8.81 -13.01
N GLN A 118 3.57 -9.51 -13.62
CA GLN A 118 3.17 -9.29 -15.02
C GLN A 118 2.53 -7.90 -15.22
N GLN A 119 1.59 -7.53 -14.36
CA GLN A 119 0.93 -6.21 -14.39
C GLN A 119 1.94 -5.05 -14.34
N LEU A 120 2.95 -5.18 -13.49
CA LEU A 120 3.96 -4.15 -13.29
C LEU A 120 5.16 -4.26 -14.25
N GLY A 121 5.28 -5.34 -15.04
CA GLY A 121 6.46 -5.60 -15.87
C GLY A 121 7.73 -5.71 -15.01
N MET A 122 7.62 -6.31 -13.82
CA MET A 122 8.72 -6.47 -12.86
C MET A 122 9.03 -7.95 -12.62
N GLY A 123 10.27 -8.26 -12.25
CA GLY A 123 10.65 -9.62 -11.91
C GLY A 123 9.93 -10.14 -10.65
N HIS A 124 9.35 -11.32 -10.71
CA HIS A 124 8.68 -11.97 -9.58
C HIS A 124 9.61 -12.10 -8.35
N ALA A 125 10.88 -12.49 -8.55
CA ALA A 125 11.87 -12.61 -7.49
C ALA A 125 12.11 -11.26 -6.78
N TYR A 126 12.12 -10.15 -7.52
CA TYR A 126 12.26 -8.82 -6.96
C TYR A 126 11.05 -8.45 -6.08
N LEU A 127 9.82 -8.66 -6.57
CA LEU A 127 8.61 -8.37 -5.77
C LEU A 127 8.56 -9.23 -4.51
N ASN A 128 8.92 -10.50 -4.60
CA ASN A 128 9.02 -11.39 -3.45
C ASN A 128 10.03 -10.90 -2.41
N LYS A 129 11.20 -10.43 -2.86
CA LYS A 129 12.22 -9.86 -1.97
C LYS A 129 11.68 -8.62 -1.24
N VAL A 130 11.00 -7.71 -1.94
CA VAL A 130 10.40 -6.51 -1.33
C VAL A 130 9.32 -6.90 -0.32
N ALA A 131 8.44 -7.82 -0.69
CA ALA A 131 7.35 -8.28 0.16
C ALA A 131 7.88 -8.94 1.45
N ARG A 132 8.85 -9.86 1.35
CA ARG A 132 9.49 -10.51 2.51
C ARG A 132 10.16 -9.50 3.42
N HIS A 133 10.93 -8.58 2.85
CA HIS A 133 11.63 -7.55 3.63
C HIS A 133 10.67 -6.68 4.47
N LEU A 134 9.53 -6.28 3.91
CA LEU A 134 8.52 -5.54 4.65
C LEU A 134 7.84 -6.39 5.72
N ALA A 135 7.50 -7.65 5.40
CA ALA A 135 6.89 -8.57 6.35
C ALA A 135 7.76 -8.81 7.59
N ASP A 136 9.08 -8.87 7.40
CA ASP A 136 10.04 -9.05 8.49
C ASP A 136 10.17 -7.78 9.36
N LYS A 137 10.02 -6.60 8.77
CA LYS A 137 10.21 -5.33 9.48
C LYS A 137 8.97 -4.77 10.17
N ILE A 138 7.80 -4.95 9.60
CA ILE A 138 6.55 -4.35 10.10
C ILE A 138 6.25 -4.72 11.56
N PRO A 139 6.40 -5.99 12.02
CA PRO A 139 6.08 -6.35 13.40
C PRO A 139 6.88 -5.58 14.46
N ALA A 140 8.18 -5.40 14.24
CA ALA A 140 9.03 -4.63 15.15
C ALA A 140 8.78 -3.11 15.00
N ALA A 141 8.50 -2.65 13.79
CA ALA A 141 8.23 -1.25 13.51
C ALA A 141 6.94 -0.76 14.19
N ILE A 142 5.87 -1.57 14.20
CA ILE A 142 4.63 -1.19 14.90
C ILE A 142 4.82 -1.14 16.42
N ASP A 143 5.58 -2.07 17.01
CA ASP A 143 5.87 -2.03 18.44
C ASP A 143 6.63 -0.77 18.81
N LYS A 144 7.66 -0.42 18.04
CA LYS A 144 8.45 0.78 18.24
C LYS A 144 7.59 2.05 18.11
N ALA A 145 6.78 2.15 17.04
CA ALA A 145 5.92 3.30 16.81
C ALA A 145 4.90 3.50 17.94
N VAL A 146 4.28 2.43 18.43
CA VAL A 146 3.33 2.50 19.55
C VAL A 146 4.05 2.92 20.84
N ALA A 147 5.23 2.38 21.12
CA ALA A 147 6.01 2.78 22.30
C ALA A 147 6.42 4.26 22.26
N GLU A 148 6.84 4.77 21.10
CA GLU A 148 7.22 6.17 20.91
C GLU A 148 6.02 7.14 21.04
N LEU A 149 4.83 6.72 20.57
CA LEU A 149 3.62 7.53 20.61
C LEU A 149 2.86 7.43 21.94
N ALA A 150 3.07 6.37 22.71
CA ALA A 150 2.35 6.11 23.95
C ALA A 150 2.31 7.30 24.93
N PRO A 151 3.40 8.08 25.12
CA PRO A 151 3.35 9.25 25.98
C PRO A 151 2.42 10.37 25.51
N CYS A 152 2.17 10.44 24.19
CA CYS A 152 1.35 11.48 23.54
C CYS A 152 -0.12 11.04 23.37
N LEU A 153 -0.44 9.77 23.62
CA LEU A 153 -1.79 9.24 23.45
C LEU A 153 -2.61 9.34 24.73
N PRO A 154 -3.92 9.63 24.62
CA PRO A 154 -4.84 9.49 25.75
C PRO A 154 -4.93 8.01 26.15
N PRO A 155 -5.35 7.67 27.41
CA PRO A 155 -5.42 6.29 27.87
C PRO A 155 -6.20 5.36 26.94
N SER A 156 -7.34 5.80 26.40
CA SER A 156 -8.13 5.04 25.44
C SER A 156 -7.40 4.77 24.12
N GLY A 157 -6.66 5.75 23.61
CA GLY A 157 -5.84 5.63 22.40
C GLY A 157 -4.69 4.65 22.59
N ARG A 158 -4.04 4.67 23.77
CA ARG A 158 -2.99 3.71 24.12
C ARG A 158 -3.54 2.30 24.20
N THR A 159 -4.63 2.09 24.93
CA THR A 159 -5.30 0.79 25.02
C THR A 159 -5.70 0.27 23.62
N PHE A 160 -6.25 1.12 22.75
CA PHE A 160 -6.59 0.74 21.39
C PHE A 160 -5.34 0.33 20.58
N ALA A 161 -4.27 1.11 20.64
CA ALA A 161 -3.04 0.82 19.93
C ALA A 161 -2.41 -0.52 20.35
N GLU A 162 -2.37 -0.79 21.66
CA GLU A 162 -1.78 -2.00 22.23
C GLU A 162 -2.65 -3.24 22.07
N SER A 163 -3.98 -3.13 22.31
CA SER A 163 -4.87 -4.29 22.38
C SER A 163 -5.57 -4.63 21.07
N LYS A 164 -5.70 -3.68 20.13
CA LYS A 164 -6.38 -3.90 18.84
C LYS A 164 -5.48 -3.66 17.64
N LEU A 165 -4.87 -2.49 17.52
CA LEU A 165 -4.10 -2.13 16.32
C LEU A 165 -2.88 -3.02 16.14
N THR A 166 -2.02 -3.11 17.14
CA THR A 166 -0.75 -3.88 17.06
C THR A 166 -0.99 -5.37 16.77
N PRO A 167 -1.87 -6.08 17.49
CA PRO A 167 -2.17 -7.48 17.20
C PRO A 167 -2.74 -7.69 15.80
N GLU A 168 -3.65 -6.82 15.32
CA GLU A 168 -4.23 -6.93 13.98
C GLU A 168 -3.18 -6.74 12.89
N VAL A 169 -2.34 -5.71 12.99
CA VAL A 169 -1.25 -5.46 12.03
C VAL A 169 -0.29 -6.65 11.98
N LYS A 170 0.18 -7.15 13.12
CA LYS A 170 1.08 -8.31 13.19
C LYS A 170 0.45 -9.58 12.60
N SER A 171 -0.80 -9.84 12.94
CA SER A 171 -1.53 -11.01 12.46
C SER A 171 -1.78 -10.94 10.95
N THR A 172 -2.20 -9.78 10.44
CA THR A 172 -2.44 -9.56 9.01
C THR A 172 -1.15 -9.67 8.22
N THR A 173 -0.06 -9.04 8.68
CA THR A 173 1.27 -9.14 8.05
C THR A 173 1.70 -10.59 7.91
N ARG A 174 1.67 -11.36 8.99
CA ARG A 174 2.05 -12.79 8.98
C ARG A 174 1.21 -13.61 8.01
N ARG A 175 -0.12 -13.46 8.04
CA ARG A 175 -1.03 -14.21 7.15
C ARG A 175 -0.82 -13.86 5.69
N MET A 176 -0.68 -12.58 5.38
CA MET A 176 -0.47 -12.12 4.01
C MET A 176 0.90 -12.57 3.47
N ALA A 177 1.96 -12.44 4.26
CA ALA A 177 3.29 -12.87 3.87
C ALA A 177 3.36 -14.38 3.60
N ALA A 178 2.75 -15.19 4.46
CA ALA A 178 2.68 -16.64 4.25
C ALA A 178 1.99 -17.03 2.94
N ARG A 179 0.94 -16.30 2.52
CA ARG A 179 0.23 -16.56 1.26
C ARG A 179 0.94 -16.02 0.03
N LEU A 180 1.43 -14.77 0.10
CA LEU A 180 2.04 -14.11 -1.05
C LEU A 180 3.43 -14.65 -1.39
N CYS A 181 4.20 -15.03 -0.35
CA CYS A 181 5.61 -15.38 -0.44
C CYS A 181 5.90 -16.87 -0.17
N GLY A 182 4.86 -17.64 0.12
CA GLY A 182 4.94 -19.09 0.37
C GLY A 182 5.18 -19.94 -0.86
#